data_2ced5ea75af4fcad3d2900c27e9d612b
#
_entry.id   2ced5ea75af4fcad3d2900c27e9d612b
#
_cell.length_a   1.000
_cell.length_b   1.000
_cell.length_c   1.000
_cell.angle_alpha   90.00
_cell.angle_beta   90.00
_cell.angle_gamma   90.00
#
_symmetry.space_group_name_H-M   'P 1'
#
loop_
_entity.id
_entity.type
_entity.pdbx_description
1 polymer ?
#
loop_
_entity_poly.entity_id
_entity_poly.type
_entity_poly.pdbx_seq_one_letter_code
_entity_poly.pdbx_strand_id
1 'polypeptide(L)'
;MATQILPSVDNQHRKDFGPTVSPERLLLGPGPSNADPAVLKALSQPPIGHLDPFYVDLMSEVQELLRYAWQTSNRLTLPMSGTGSAAMEATLANVVEPEDTVLVAIKGLSLIHI
;
A
#
# COMPACT_ATOMS: atom_id res chain seq x y z
N MET A 1 31.76 13.24 -30.38
CA MET A 1 30.54 13.36 -29.55
C MET A 1 30.83 14.33 -28.42
N ALA A 2 30.18 15.49 -28.40
CA ALA A 2 30.37 16.45 -27.32
C ALA A 2 29.61 15.98 -26.09
N THR A 3 30.31 15.72 -25.01
CA THR A 3 29.72 15.42 -23.72
C THR A 3 28.99 16.68 -23.21
N GLN A 4 27.69 16.66 -23.23
CA GLN A 4 26.88 17.75 -22.70
C GLN A 4 27.07 17.79 -21.20
N ILE A 5 27.83 18.75 -20.69
CA ILE A 5 28.01 19.00 -19.27
C ILE A 5 26.72 19.62 -18.79
N LEU A 6 25.94 18.86 -17.96
CA LEU A 6 24.77 19.39 -17.31
C LEU A 6 25.18 20.55 -16.37
N PRO A 7 24.43 21.65 -16.33
CA PRO A 7 24.73 22.74 -15.42
C PRO A 7 24.74 22.23 -13.97
N SER A 8 25.71 22.68 -13.18
CA SER A 8 25.77 22.34 -11.75
C SER A 8 24.52 22.85 -11.07
N VAL A 9 23.86 21.97 -10.35
CA VAL A 9 22.72 22.37 -9.51
C VAL A 9 23.24 23.27 -8.40
N ASP A 10 22.69 24.49 -8.33
CA ASP A 10 23.01 25.41 -7.24
C ASP A 10 22.43 24.84 -5.91
N ASN A 11 23.32 24.45 -5.02
CA ASN A 11 22.97 23.89 -3.73
C ASN A 11 22.76 24.97 -2.63
N GLN A 12 22.74 26.25 -2.96
CA GLN A 12 22.59 27.33 -1.99
C GLN A 12 21.28 27.24 -1.17
N HIS A 13 20.25 26.58 -1.74
CA HIS A 13 18.97 26.39 -1.06
C HIS A 13 18.83 25.03 -0.37
N ARG A 14 19.84 24.16 -0.44
CA ARG A 14 19.82 22.86 0.20
C ARG A 14 20.03 23.04 1.70
N LYS A 15 18.96 22.84 2.48
CA LYS A 15 19.05 22.77 3.93
C LYS A 15 19.39 21.34 4.35
N ASP A 16 20.35 21.19 5.24
CA ASP A 16 20.59 19.92 5.92
C ASP A 16 19.72 19.87 7.17
N PHE A 17 18.74 18.97 7.15
CA PHE A 17 17.82 18.78 8.28
C PHE A 17 18.28 17.66 9.24
N GLY A 18 19.38 16.99 8.94
CA GLY A 18 19.82 15.83 9.67
C GLY A 18 18.88 14.61 9.52
N PRO A 19 19.12 13.53 10.27
CA PRO A 19 18.26 12.35 10.24
C PRO A 19 16.90 12.63 10.90
N THR A 20 15.83 12.20 10.25
CA THR A 20 14.48 12.27 10.83
C THR A 20 14.29 11.15 11.84
N VAL A 21 14.02 11.52 13.09
CA VAL A 21 13.68 10.59 14.17
C VAL A 21 12.23 10.82 14.57
N SER A 22 11.39 9.83 14.30
CA SER A 22 9.99 9.88 14.71
C SER A 22 9.83 9.54 16.18
N PRO A 23 9.08 10.35 16.99
CA PRO A 23 8.76 9.97 18.35
C PRO A 23 7.81 8.76 18.36
N GLU A 24 7.96 7.89 19.35
CA GLU A 24 7.00 6.83 19.57
C GLU A 24 5.64 7.39 19.99
N ARG A 25 4.59 6.90 19.36
CA ARG A 25 3.20 7.26 19.66
C ARG A 25 2.32 6.01 19.59
N LEU A 26 1.42 5.86 20.55
CA LEU A 26 0.35 4.88 20.47
C LEU A 26 -0.80 5.48 19.65
N LEU A 27 -1.08 4.86 18.52
CA LEU A 27 -2.10 5.30 17.57
C LEU A 27 -3.37 4.46 17.78
N LEU A 28 -4.45 5.09 18.23
CA LEU A 28 -5.73 4.45 18.57
C LEU A 28 -6.86 4.85 17.62
N GLY A 29 -6.53 5.57 16.55
CA GLY A 29 -7.50 5.99 15.54
C GLY A 29 -7.67 4.96 14.41
N PRO A 30 -8.62 5.19 13.49
CA PRO A 30 -8.84 4.31 12.35
C PRO A 30 -7.72 4.35 11.29
N GLY A 31 -6.78 5.25 11.44
CA GLY A 31 -5.58 5.40 10.60
C GLY A 31 -4.94 6.77 10.81
N PRO A 32 -3.61 6.83 10.73
CA PRO A 32 -2.66 5.72 10.68
C PRO A 32 -2.66 4.86 11.95
N SER A 33 -2.14 3.63 11.87
CA SER A 33 -2.05 2.69 13.00
C SER A 33 -0.62 2.17 13.18
N ASN A 34 -0.32 1.71 14.38
CA ASN A 34 0.97 1.10 14.66
C ASN A 34 1.06 -0.27 13.96
N ALA A 35 2.12 -0.48 13.19
CA ALA A 35 2.43 -1.78 12.63
C ALA A 35 3.26 -2.61 13.63
N ASP A 36 3.08 -3.93 13.60
CA ASP A 36 3.92 -4.84 14.37
C ASP A 36 5.40 -4.67 13.98
N PRO A 37 6.35 -4.75 14.94
CA PRO A 37 7.77 -4.64 14.65
C PRO A 37 8.28 -5.61 13.57
N ALA A 38 7.72 -6.81 13.46
CA ALA A 38 8.06 -7.76 12.41
C ALA A 38 7.65 -7.25 11.01
N VAL A 39 6.50 -6.56 10.91
CA VAL A 39 6.05 -5.92 9.66
C VAL A 39 6.99 -4.79 9.27
N LEU A 40 7.35 -3.92 10.22
CA LEU A 40 8.30 -2.82 9.96
C LEU A 40 9.66 -3.35 9.51
N LYS A 41 10.14 -4.43 10.12
CA LYS A 41 11.38 -5.11 9.71
C LYS A 41 11.27 -5.68 8.30
N ALA A 42 10.14 -6.27 7.93
CA ALA A 42 9.92 -6.79 6.58
C ALA A 42 9.91 -5.65 5.54
N LEU A 43 9.29 -4.52 5.85
CA LEU A 43 9.27 -3.33 4.99
C LEU A 43 10.64 -2.69 4.75
N SER A 44 11.61 -2.95 5.64
CA SER A 44 12.99 -2.45 5.50
C SER A 44 13.91 -3.34 4.67
N GLN A 45 13.41 -4.47 4.14
CA GLN A 45 14.20 -5.36 3.31
C GLN A 45 14.51 -4.74 1.93
N PRO A 46 15.62 -5.10 1.30
CA PRO A 46 15.92 -4.67 -0.05
C PRO A 46 14.81 -5.08 -1.04
N PRO A 47 14.53 -4.25 -2.04
CA PRO A 47 13.55 -4.62 -3.07
C PRO A 47 14.05 -5.80 -3.91
N ILE A 48 13.11 -6.64 -4.35
CA ILE A 48 13.36 -7.83 -5.17
C ILE A 48 12.70 -7.60 -6.53
N GLY A 49 13.34 -8.13 -7.58
CA GLY A 49 12.77 -8.08 -8.93
C GLY A 49 11.47 -8.89 -9.03
N HIS A 50 10.49 -8.36 -9.75
CA HIS A 50 9.17 -9.02 -9.92
C HIS A 50 9.21 -10.34 -10.71
N LEU A 51 10.30 -10.63 -11.40
CA LEU A 51 10.54 -11.91 -12.11
C LEU A 51 11.51 -12.82 -11.36
N ASP A 52 11.98 -12.42 -10.18
CA ASP A 52 12.84 -13.26 -9.34
C ASP A 52 12.06 -14.48 -8.85
N PRO A 53 12.60 -15.70 -8.97
CA PRO A 53 11.94 -16.91 -8.45
C PRO A 53 11.52 -16.79 -6.98
N PHE A 54 12.36 -16.17 -6.15
CA PHE A 54 12.03 -15.93 -4.75
C PHE A 54 10.77 -15.05 -4.60
N TYR A 55 10.62 -14.02 -5.45
CA TYR A 55 9.42 -13.18 -5.43
C TYR A 55 8.17 -13.98 -5.83
N VAL A 56 8.27 -14.85 -6.82
CA VAL A 56 7.16 -15.70 -7.27
C VAL A 56 6.72 -16.67 -6.17
N ASP A 57 7.67 -17.28 -5.48
CA ASP A 57 7.39 -18.16 -4.35
C ASP A 57 6.75 -17.39 -3.19
N LEU A 58 7.29 -16.23 -2.84
CA LEU A 58 6.72 -15.34 -1.82
C LEU A 58 5.28 -14.94 -2.15
N MET A 59 4.99 -14.60 -3.41
CA MET A 59 3.62 -14.27 -3.85
C MET A 59 2.68 -15.47 -3.73
N SER A 60 3.17 -16.68 -3.95
CA SER A 60 2.39 -17.90 -3.77
C SER A 60 2.04 -18.12 -2.29
N GLU A 61 3.00 -17.93 -1.40
CA GLU A 61 2.76 -17.98 0.06
C GLU A 61 1.75 -16.91 0.51
N VAL A 62 1.88 -15.69 0.00
CA VAL A 62 0.94 -14.59 0.32
C VAL A 62 -0.48 -14.94 -0.13
N GLN A 63 -0.66 -15.56 -1.31
CA GLN A 63 -1.97 -15.99 -1.77
C GLN A 63 -2.58 -17.05 -0.85
N GLU A 64 -1.78 -18.02 -0.37
CA GLU A 64 -2.26 -19.03 0.59
C GLU A 64 -2.68 -18.39 1.92
N LEU A 65 -1.87 -17.49 2.45
CA LEU A 65 -2.20 -16.76 3.69
C LEU A 65 -3.44 -15.90 3.54
N LEU A 66 -3.64 -15.26 2.39
CA LEU A 66 -4.86 -14.50 2.11
C LEU A 66 -6.09 -15.40 2.02
N ARG A 67 -6.00 -16.57 1.36
CA ARG A 67 -7.09 -17.56 1.34
C ARG A 67 -7.46 -18.00 2.76
N TYR A 68 -6.46 -18.25 3.59
CA TYR A 68 -6.68 -18.57 5.00
C TYR A 68 -7.35 -17.41 5.76
N ALA A 69 -6.85 -16.20 5.63
CA ALA A 69 -7.37 -15.03 6.34
C ALA A 69 -8.83 -14.71 5.95
N TRP A 70 -9.15 -14.82 4.67
CA TRP A 70 -10.50 -14.56 4.14
C TRP A 70 -11.41 -15.79 4.15
N GLN A 71 -10.92 -16.94 4.59
CA GLN A 71 -11.66 -18.22 4.61
C GLN A 71 -12.32 -18.52 3.26
N THR A 72 -11.56 -18.33 2.17
CA THR A 72 -12.03 -18.52 0.81
C THR A 72 -11.24 -19.60 0.07
N SER A 73 -11.92 -20.32 -0.81
CA SER A 73 -11.31 -21.27 -1.76
C SER A 73 -11.04 -20.65 -3.14
N ASN A 74 -11.25 -19.35 -3.30
CA ASN A 74 -11.02 -18.68 -4.56
C ASN A 74 -9.58 -18.86 -5.02
N ARG A 75 -9.41 -19.35 -6.23
CA ARG A 75 -8.09 -19.59 -6.81
C ARG A 75 -7.30 -18.28 -6.99
N LEU A 76 -7.97 -17.25 -7.48
CA LEU A 76 -7.38 -15.93 -7.67
C LEU A 76 -7.63 -15.09 -6.40
N THR A 77 -6.69 -15.14 -5.47
CA THR A 77 -6.71 -14.36 -4.22
C THR A 77 -5.34 -13.71 -4.08
N LEU A 78 -5.25 -12.41 -4.33
CA LEU A 78 -3.98 -11.69 -4.34
C LEU A 78 -4.14 -10.27 -3.78
N PRO A 79 -3.08 -9.70 -3.21
CA PRO A 79 -3.10 -8.32 -2.75
C PRO A 79 -3.04 -7.37 -3.95
N MET A 80 -3.84 -6.31 -3.90
CA MET A 80 -3.77 -5.21 -4.87
C MET A 80 -3.08 -4.02 -4.24
N SER A 81 -2.06 -3.51 -4.91
CA SER A 81 -1.38 -2.30 -4.48
C SER A 81 -2.27 -1.08 -4.73
N GLY A 82 -2.56 -0.33 -3.67
CA GLY A 82 -3.39 0.85 -3.78
C GLY A 82 -3.75 1.46 -2.42
N THR A 83 -4.47 2.57 -2.46
CA THR A 83 -5.04 3.20 -1.26
C THR A 83 -6.33 2.47 -0.83
N GLY A 84 -6.81 2.76 0.40
CA GLY A 84 -8.11 2.26 0.86
C GLY A 84 -9.27 2.69 -0.07
N SER A 85 -9.21 3.89 -0.64
CA SER A 85 -10.20 4.35 -1.63
C SER A 85 -10.15 3.53 -2.92
N ALA A 86 -8.98 3.18 -3.41
CA ALA A 86 -8.83 2.30 -4.56
C ALA A 86 -9.39 0.88 -4.29
N ALA A 87 -9.23 0.37 -3.07
CA ALA A 87 -9.81 -0.90 -2.67
C ALA A 87 -11.34 -0.85 -2.63
N MET A 88 -11.92 0.24 -2.12
CA MET A 88 -13.38 0.46 -2.14
C MET A 88 -13.91 0.50 -3.58
N GLU A 89 -13.28 1.27 -4.45
CA GLU A 89 -13.66 1.35 -5.87
C GLU A 89 -13.56 -0.01 -6.56
N ALA A 90 -12.45 -0.73 -6.36
CA ALA A 90 -12.27 -2.06 -6.92
C ALA A 90 -13.36 -3.05 -6.43
N THR A 91 -13.76 -2.98 -5.16
CA THR A 91 -14.82 -3.81 -4.62
C THR A 91 -16.15 -3.53 -5.30
N LEU A 92 -16.54 -2.26 -5.39
CA LEU A 92 -17.78 -1.87 -6.04
C LEU A 92 -17.80 -2.24 -7.52
N ALA A 93 -16.72 -1.94 -8.23
CA ALA A 93 -16.60 -2.24 -9.66
C ALA A 93 -16.64 -3.74 -10.01
N ASN A 94 -16.34 -4.62 -9.03
CA ASN A 94 -16.38 -6.07 -9.24
C ASN A 94 -17.71 -6.73 -8.84
N VAL A 95 -18.57 -6.05 -8.10
CA VAL A 95 -19.81 -6.67 -7.58
C VAL A 95 -21.09 -5.95 -7.98
N VAL A 96 -20.99 -4.72 -8.50
CA VAL A 96 -22.14 -3.91 -8.87
C VAL A 96 -22.26 -3.88 -10.40
N GLU A 97 -23.42 -4.28 -10.92
CA GLU A 97 -23.76 -4.22 -12.35
C GLU A 97 -24.59 -2.96 -12.65
N PRO A 98 -24.66 -2.52 -13.91
CA PRO A 98 -25.60 -1.47 -14.32
C PRO A 98 -27.03 -1.81 -13.88
N GLU A 99 -27.76 -0.82 -13.37
CA GLU A 99 -29.14 -0.94 -12.85
C GLU A 99 -29.27 -1.61 -11.47
N ASP A 100 -28.18 -2.03 -10.83
CA ASP A 100 -28.24 -2.53 -9.47
C ASP A 100 -28.61 -1.42 -8.47
N THR A 101 -29.39 -1.77 -7.47
CA THR A 101 -29.69 -0.89 -6.35
C THR A 101 -28.72 -1.10 -5.21
N VAL A 102 -27.97 -0.07 -4.85
CA VAL A 102 -26.97 -0.11 -3.78
C VAL A 102 -27.42 0.72 -2.58
N LEU A 103 -27.42 0.13 -1.40
CA LEU A 103 -27.65 0.84 -0.14
C LEU A 103 -26.30 1.32 0.43
N VAL A 104 -26.16 2.64 0.57
CA VAL A 104 -24.96 3.25 1.15
C VAL A 104 -25.27 3.79 2.54
N ALA A 105 -24.69 3.20 3.59
CA ALA A 105 -24.77 3.70 4.96
C ALA A 105 -23.66 4.72 5.20
N ILE A 106 -24.01 6.00 5.20
CA ILE A 106 -23.05 7.10 5.36
C ILE A 106 -22.94 7.45 6.83
N LYS A 107 -21.83 7.03 7.47
CA LYS A 107 -21.48 7.41 8.83
C LYS A 107 -19.96 7.33 9.02
N GLY A 108 -19.37 8.39 9.50
CA GLY A 108 -17.93 8.46 9.76
C GLY A 108 -17.20 9.48 8.90
N LEU A 109 -15.98 9.82 9.31
CA LEU A 109 -15.22 10.92 8.75
C LEU A 109 -14.83 10.68 7.28
N SER A 110 -14.53 9.45 6.89
CA SER A 110 -14.10 9.12 5.53
C SER A 110 -15.19 9.33 4.48
N LEU A 111 -16.45 9.12 4.84
CA LEU A 111 -17.57 9.17 3.89
C LEU A 111 -18.18 10.55 3.73
N ILE A 112 -17.93 11.48 4.62
CA ILE A 112 -18.47 12.84 4.52
C ILE A 112 -17.78 13.68 3.43
N HIS A 113 -16.68 13.20 2.86
CA HIS A 113 -15.91 13.87 1.81
C HIS A 113 -16.05 13.22 0.42
N ILE A 114 -16.87 12.20 0.29
CA ILE A 114 -17.10 11.49 -0.98
C ILE A 114 -18.36 11.99 -1.66
#